data_fc5198440b9aa4653d1c96283c563f1f
#
_entry.id   fc5198440b9aa4653d1c96283c563f1f
#
_cell.length_a   1.000
_cell.length_b   1.000
_cell.length_c   1.000
_cell.angle_alpha   90.00
_cell.angle_beta   90.00
_cell.angle_gamma   90.00
#
_symmetry.space_group_name_H-M   'P 1'
#
loop_
_entity.id
_entity.type
_entity.pdbx_description
1 polymer ?
#
loop_
_entity_poly.entity_id
_entity_poly.type
_entity_poly.pdbx_seq_one_letter_code
_entity_poly.pdbx_strand_id
1 'polypeptide(L)'
;SYWVAKKNLEYKDIQKFESYLNYEYADTKEEETTVQNTKGVWFEKKYKRMYPYNNLACSLLGFANSDNSATIGIESSYNSFLQGTDGREYGYMDSDNNMETVIKDAKDGDNIVSSIDMNIQRIVQKSIKKYMKKYSPKRISVVIANPNNGEILAMADDTTFDLNDPYNLEDYYTEAQISSMSQKK
;
A
#
# COMPACT_ATOMS: atom_id res chain seq x y z
N SER A 1 27.74 -9.98 -3.43
CA SER A 1 26.73 -9.95 -2.34
C SER A 1 26.57 -8.50 -1.87
N TYR A 2 25.36 -8.06 -1.66
CA TYR A 2 25.05 -6.74 -1.10
C TYR A 2 24.44 -6.90 0.30
N TRP A 3 24.50 -5.84 1.08
CA TRP A 3 23.94 -5.78 2.42
C TRP A 3 22.90 -4.68 2.51
N VAL A 4 21.72 -4.98 3.08
CA VAL A 4 20.66 -4.00 3.27
C VAL A 4 20.88 -3.24 4.56
N ALA A 5 21.32 -1.99 4.45
CA ALA A 5 21.61 -1.15 5.61
C ALA A 5 20.35 -0.67 6.34
N LYS A 6 19.33 -0.25 5.60
CA LYS A 6 18.05 0.21 6.15
C LYS A 6 16.90 0.00 5.17
N LYS A 7 15.71 -0.29 5.70
CA LYS A 7 14.47 -0.46 4.92
C LYS A 7 13.47 0.63 5.29
N ASN A 8 12.48 0.83 4.41
CA ASN A 8 11.33 1.72 4.63
C ASN A 8 11.73 3.17 4.94
N LEU A 9 12.73 3.69 4.23
CA LEU A 9 13.06 5.12 4.25
C LEU A 9 12.04 5.88 3.41
N GLU A 10 11.56 7.01 3.92
CA GLU A 10 10.77 7.94 3.11
C GLU A 10 11.69 8.79 2.23
N TYR A 11 11.19 9.28 1.10
CA TYR A 11 11.98 10.09 0.17
C TYR A 11 12.66 11.30 0.85
N LYS A 12 11.96 11.95 1.77
CA LYS A 12 12.53 13.08 2.54
C LYS A 12 13.77 12.71 3.36
N ASP A 13 13.89 11.44 3.80
CA ASP A 13 15.00 10.98 4.63
C ASP A 13 16.25 10.71 3.79
N ILE A 14 16.08 10.42 2.51
CA ILE A 14 17.16 10.10 1.59
C ILE A 14 17.57 11.28 0.67
N GLN A 15 16.74 12.30 0.56
CA GLN A 15 16.91 13.41 -0.37
C GLN A 15 18.30 14.08 -0.26
N LYS A 16 18.76 14.31 0.96
CA LYS A 16 20.09 14.88 1.20
C LYS A 16 21.21 13.92 0.77
N PHE A 17 21.00 12.62 0.97
CA PHE A 17 22.00 11.61 0.60
C PHE A 17 22.03 11.42 -0.93
N GLU A 18 20.89 11.45 -1.62
CA GLU A 18 20.82 11.42 -3.08
C GLU A 18 21.59 12.58 -3.71
N SER A 19 21.57 13.77 -3.08
CA SER A 19 22.34 14.90 -3.59
C SER A 19 23.85 14.63 -3.60
N TYR A 20 24.38 13.88 -2.65
CA TYR A 20 25.78 13.45 -2.65
C TYR A 20 26.08 12.36 -3.68
N LEU A 21 25.14 11.46 -3.98
CA LEU A 21 25.34 10.41 -4.98
C LEU A 21 25.38 10.98 -6.40
N ASN A 22 24.65 12.06 -6.65
CA ASN A 22 24.52 12.71 -7.97
C ASN A 22 25.51 13.87 -8.14
N TYR A 23 26.42 14.09 -7.20
CA TYR A 23 27.35 15.20 -7.24
C TYR A 23 28.51 14.90 -8.23
N GLU A 24 28.59 15.66 -9.31
CA GLU A 24 29.70 15.57 -10.27
C GLU A 24 30.94 16.31 -9.80
N TYR A 25 30.81 17.31 -8.90
CA TYR A 25 31.89 18.11 -8.36
C TYR A 25 31.69 18.42 -6.88
N ALA A 26 32.72 18.15 -6.07
CA ALA A 26 32.79 18.58 -4.68
C ALA A 26 33.54 19.90 -4.58
N ASP A 27 32.93 20.94 -4.02
CA ASP A 27 33.57 22.26 -3.87
C ASP A 27 34.52 22.34 -2.68
N THR A 28 34.42 21.38 -1.75
CA THR A 28 35.26 21.32 -0.55
C THR A 28 35.84 19.92 -0.32
N LYS A 29 36.94 19.82 0.44
CA LYS A 29 37.54 18.53 0.83
C LYS A 29 36.60 17.66 1.66
N GLU A 30 35.71 18.28 2.44
CA GLU A 30 34.76 17.59 3.28
C GLU A 30 33.64 16.96 2.42
N GLU A 31 33.18 17.67 1.41
CA GLU A 31 32.21 17.18 0.42
C GLU A 31 32.82 16.06 -0.43
N GLU A 32 34.07 16.22 -0.90
CA GLU A 32 34.81 15.20 -1.65
C GLU A 32 34.94 13.91 -0.83
N THR A 33 35.28 14.00 0.47
CA THR A 33 35.33 12.84 1.36
C THR A 33 33.98 12.20 1.54
N THR A 34 32.93 12.99 1.65
CA THR A 34 31.55 12.49 1.78
C THR A 34 31.11 11.74 0.52
N VAL A 35 31.38 12.29 -0.67
CA VAL A 35 31.09 11.65 -1.96
C VAL A 35 31.85 10.33 -2.10
N GLN A 36 33.11 10.26 -1.70
CA GLN A 36 33.87 9.00 -1.72
C GLN A 36 33.30 7.94 -0.81
N ASN A 37 32.83 8.33 0.39
CA ASN A 37 32.25 7.40 1.37
C ASN A 37 30.87 6.90 0.98
N THR A 38 30.21 7.54 0.02
CA THR A 38 28.89 7.10 -0.48
C THR A 38 28.97 6.12 -1.65
N LYS A 39 30.17 5.85 -2.19
CA LYS A 39 30.35 4.90 -3.28
C LYS A 39 29.90 3.49 -2.88
N GLY A 40 29.15 2.85 -3.78
CA GLY A 40 28.62 1.51 -3.56
C GLY A 40 27.32 1.47 -2.73
N VAL A 41 26.71 2.63 -2.45
CA VAL A 41 25.38 2.73 -1.85
C VAL A 41 24.38 3.08 -2.94
N TRP A 42 23.25 2.40 -2.97
CA TRP A 42 22.15 2.69 -3.86
C TRP A 42 20.82 2.52 -3.16
N PHE A 43 19.77 3.08 -3.72
CA PHE A 43 18.41 2.99 -3.22
C PHE A 43 17.54 2.18 -4.18
N GLU A 44 16.83 1.20 -3.64
CA GLU A 44 15.77 0.51 -4.35
C GLU A 44 14.44 1.19 -4.04
N LYS A 45 13.78 1.73 -5.07
CA LYS A 45 12.44 2.30 -4.93
C LYS A 45 11.42 1.19 -4.75
N LYS A 46 10.58 1.33 -3.72
CA LYS A 46 9.41 0.47 -3.51
C LYS A 46 8.18 1.33 -3.42
N TYR A 47 7.14 0.92 -4.10
CA TYR A 47 5.85 1.57 -4.01
C TYR A 47 5.02 0.91 -2.92
N LYS A 48 4.33 1.73 -2.13
CA LYS A 48 3.40 1.27 -1.10
C LYS A 48 2.01 1.77 -1.47
N ARG A 49 1.02 0.87 -1.41
CA ARG A 49 -0.39 1.26 -1.54
C ARG A 49 -0.76 2.18 -0.38
N MET A 50 -1.42 3.30 -0.69
CA MET A 50 -1.86 4.27 0.30
C MET A 50 -3.38 4.44 0.21
N TYR A 51 -4.05 4.45 1.35
CA TYR A 51 -5.49 4.59 1.49
C TYR A 51 -5.82 5.91 2.20
N PRO A 52 -6.12 6.99 1.47
CA PRO A 52 -6.28 8.34 2.03
C PRO A 52 -7.41 8.47 3.06
N TYR A 53 -8.37 7.55 3.03
CA TYR A 53 -9.54 7.57 3.92
C TYR A 53 -9.49 6.49 5.02
N ASN A 54 -8.32 5.94 5.27
CA ASN A 54 -8.00 4.99 6.33
C ASN A 54 -8.99 3.80 6.39
N ASN A 55 -10.09 3.93 7.13
CA ASN A 55 -11.05 2.84 7.37
C ASN A 55 -12.33 2.91 6.53
N LEU A 56 -12.42 3.87 5.59
CA LEU A 56 -13.62 3.97 4.74
C LEU A 56 -13.70 2.78 3.79
N ALA A 57 -14.83 2.06 3.83
CA ALA A 57 -15.09 0.87 3.05
C ALA A 57 -14.02 -0.24 3.20
N CYS A 58 -13.39 -0.36 4.38
CA CYS A 58 -12.25 -1.24 4.60
C CYS A 58 -12.54 -2.72 4.26
N SER A 59 -13.69 -3.25 4.63
CA SER A 59 -14.09 -4.62 4.32
C SER A 59 -14.39 -4.85 2.83
N LEU A 60 -14.84 -3.80 2.12
CA LEU A 60 -15.10 -3.85 0.68
C LEU A 60 -13.83 -3.71 -0.15
N LEU A 61 -13.02 -2.69 0.17
CA LEU A 61 -11.79 -2.40 -0.58
C LEU A 61 -10.74 -3.49 -0.35
N GLY A 62 -10.55 -3.91 0.91
CA GLY A 62 -9.41 -4.72 1.28
C GLY A 62 -8.11 -3.92 1.25
N PHE A 63 -6.99 -4.59 1.38
CA PHE A 63 -5.68 -3.95 1.37
C PHE A 63 -4.64 -4.79 0.64
N ALA A 64 -3.60 -4.11 0.15
CA ALA A 64 -2.41 -4.73 -0.40
C ALA A 64 -1.29 -4.76 0.65
N ASN A 65 -0.59 -5.87 0.73
CA ASN A 65 0.59 -6.05 1.58
C ASN A 65 1.82 -5.32 1.00
N SER A 66 2.92 -5.35 1.73
CA SER A 66 4.19 -4.72 1.31
C SER A 66 4.82 -5.34 0.07
N ASP A 67 4.39 -6.53 -0.34
CA ASP A 67 4.79 -7.22 -1.57
C ASP A 67 3.80 -7.00 -2.72
N ASN A 68 2.87 -6.05 -2.56
CA ASN A 68 1.77 -5.75 -3.47
C ASN A 68 0.79 -6.92 -3.69
N SER A 69 0.83 -7.96 -2.87
CA SER A 69 -0.21 -8.99 -2.87
C SER A 69 -1.42 -8.51 -2.07
N ALA A 70 -2.60 -8.85 -2.52
CA ALA A 70 -3.84 -8.54 -1.81
C ALA A 70 -4.63 -9.82 -1.52
N THR A 71 -5.21 -9.91 -0.32
CA THR A 71 -5.88 -11.13 0.15
C THR A 71 -7.38 -11.01 0.28
N ILE A 72 -7.91 -9.79 0.40
CA ILE A 72 -9.33 -9.52 0.61
C ILE A 72 -9.84 -8.36 -0.26
N GLY A 73 -11.16 -8.31 -0.46
CA GLY A 73 -11.87 -7.20 -1.07
C GLY A 73 -11.58 -6.99 -2.55
N ILE A 74 -11.83 -5.78 -3.01
CA ILE A 74 -11.59 -5.33 -4.38
C ILE A 74 -10.10 -5.45 -4.74
N GLU A 75 -9.20 -5.09 -3.83
CA GLU A 75 -7.76 -5.22 -4.03
C GLU A 75 -7.38 -6.66 -4.40
N SER A 76 -7.96 -7.66 -3.74
CA SER A 76 -7.71 -9.07 -4.07
C SER A 76 -8.36 -9.50 -5.38
N SER A 77 -9.63 -9.15 -5.57
CA SER A 77 -10.39 -9.57 -6.75
C SER A 77 -9.81 -9.03 -8.06
N TYR A 78 -9.21 -7.87 -8.02
CA TYR A 78 -8.63 -7.18 -9.18
C TYR A 78 -7.11 -7.00 -9.09
N ASN A 79 -6.44 -7.80 -8.26
CA ASN A 79 -5.00 -7.68 -8.02
C ASN A 79 -4.19 -7.76 -9.32
N SER A 80 -4.56 -8.64 -10.24
CA SER A 80 -3.88 -8.78 -11.53
C SER A 80 -3.94 -7.54 -12.43
N PHE A 81 -4.96 -6.70 -12.26
CA PHE A 81 -5.09 -5.43 -12.99
C PHE A 81 -4.37 -4.29 -12.27
N LEU A 82 -4.44 -4.29 -10.92
CA LEU A 82 -3.90 -3.21 -10.09
C LEU A 82 -2.38 -3.28 -9.90
N GLN A 83 -1.81 -4.48 -9.96
CA GLN A 83 -0.42 -4.71 -9.55
C GLN A 83 0.63 -4.21 -10.56
N GLY A 84 0.29 -4.06 -11.84
CA GLY A 84 1.26 -3.70 -12.87
C GLY A 84 2.35 -4.78 -13.07
N THR A 85 3.47 -4.39 -13.64
CA THR A 85 4.63 -5.28 -13.88
C THR A 85 5.91 -4.56 -13.55
N ASP A 86 6.74 -5.16 -12.70
CA ASP A 86 8.04 -4.60 -12.33
C ASP A 86 8.98 -4.51 -13.54
N GLY A 87 9.72 -3.42 -13.60
CA GLY A 87 10.84 -3.27 -14.52
C GLY A 87 12.00 -4.18 -14.14
N ARG A 88 12.90 -4.38 -15.08
CA ARG A 88 14.13 -5.16 -14.86
C ARG A 88 15.30 -4.47 -15.54
N GLU A 89 16.41 -4.41 -14.82
CA GLU A 89 17.70 -4.02 -15.36
C GLU A 89 18.67 -5.16 -15.14
N TYR A 90 19.31 -5.61 -16.22
CA TYR A 90 20.33 -6.65 -16.14
C TYR A 90 21.44 -6.39 -17.14
N GLY A 91 22.66 -6.68 -16.70
CA GLY A 91 23.83 -6.62 -17.55
C GLY A 91 24.22 -8.01 -18.06
N TYR A 92 24.70 -8.06 -19.30
CA TYR A 92 25.34 -9.25 -19.86
C TYR A 92 26.62 -8.85 -20.60
N MET A 93 27.54 -9.77 -20.77
CA MET A 93 28.71 -9.57 -21.60
C MET A 93 28.39 -9.99 -23.05
N ASP A 94 28.70 -9.11 -23.97
CA ASP A 94 28.62 -9.41 -25.42
C ASP A 94 29.78 -10.32 -25.86
N SER A 95 29.80 -10.67 -27.15
CA SER A 95 30.86 -11.52 -27.76
C SER A 95 32.26 -10.89 -27.70
N ASP A 96 32.34 -9.57 -27.52
CA ASP A 96 33.58 -8.79 -27.52
C ASP A 96 34.02 -8.44 -26.07
N ASN A 97 33.38 -9.06 -25.05
CA ASN A 97 33.59 -8.81 -23.64
C ASN A 97 33.21 -7.40 -23.13
N ASN A 98 32.36 -6.67 -23.87
CA ASN A 98 31.81 -5.43 -23.36
C ASN A 98 30.58 -5.72 -22.48
N MET A 99 30.38 -4.90 -21.44
CA MET A 99 29.20 -5.00 -20.59
C MET A 99 28.05 -4.22 -21.24
N GLU A 100 27.04 -4.95 -21.68
CA GLU A 100 25.79 -4.40 -22.20
C GLU A 100 24.72 -4.40 -21.11
N THR A 101 23.94 -3.34 -21.04
CA THR A 101 22.82 -3.23 -20.10
C THR A 101 21.49 -3.23 -20.85
N VAL A 102 20.61 -4.10 -20.43
CA VAL A 102 19.23 -4.15 -20.92
C VAL A 102 18.29 -3.63 -19.83
N ILE A 103 17.53 -2.62 -20.17
CA ILE A 103 16.50 -2.05 -19.31
C ILE A 103 15.13 -2.46 -19.89
N LYS A 104 14.32 -3.09 -19.05
CA LYS A 104 12.91 -3.34 -19.32
C LYS A 104 12.10 -2.45 -18.38
N ASP A 105 11.40 -1.49 -18.95
CA ASP A 105 10.62 -0.53 -18.16
C ASP A 105 9.50 -1.21 -17.36
N ALA A 106 9.23 -0.68 -16.18
CA ALA A 106 8.07 -1.02 -15.40
C ALA A 106 6.79 -0.58 -16.13
N LYS A 107 5.71 -1.32 -15.93
CA LYS A 107 4.37 -0.95 -16.40
C LYS A 107 3.46 -0.76 -15.19
N ASP A 108 2.84 0.40 -15.11
CA ASP A 108 1.85 0.69 -14.08
C ASP A 108 0.63 -0.23 -14.22
N GLY A 109 -0.01 -0.52 -13.10
CA GLY A 109 -1.30 -1.22 -13.09
C GLY A 109 -2.44 -0.33 -13.55
N ASP A 110 -3.57 -0.96 -13.82
CA ASP A 110 -4.78 -0.28 -14.26
C ASP A 110 -5.51 0.39 -13.08
N ASN A 111 -6.39 1.34 -13.40
CA ASN A 111 -7.27 1.98 -12.43
C ASN A 111 -8.63 1.28 -12.38
N ILE A 112 -9.21 1.18 -11.18
CA ILE A 112 -10.57 0.66 -10.99
C ILE A 112 -11.47 1.79 -10.53
N VAL A 113 -12.58 1.98 -11.24
CA VAL A 113 -13.65 2.92 -10.87
C VAL A 113 -14.83 2.11 -10.36
N SER A 114 -15.24 2.35 -9.11
CA SER A 114 -16.39 1.70 -8.50
C SER A 114 -17.62 2.62 -8.50
N SER A 115 -18.81 2.03 -8.40
CA SER A 115 -20.07 2.75 -8.23
C SER A 115 -20.33 3.25 -6.80
N ILE A 116 -19.42 2.96 -5.88
CA ILE A 116 -19.56 3.35 -4.46
C ILE A 116 -19.54 4.85 -4.29
N ASP A 117 -20.61 5.40 -3.74
CA ASP A 117 -20.68 6.80 -3.33
C ASP A 117 -20.07 6.97 -1.94
N MET A 118 -19.02 7.78 -1.86
CA MET A 118 -18.25 7.99 -0.66
C MET A 118 -19.08 8.62 0.49
N ASN A 119 -20.04 9.48 0.16
CA ASN A 119 -20.88 10.12 1.17
C ASN A 119 -21.91 9.13 1.73
N ILE A 120 -22.54 8.34 0.85
CA ILE A 120 -23.47 7.29 1.28
C ILE A 120 -22.72 6.25 2.11
N GLN A 121 -21.54 5.83 1.69
CA GLN A 121 -20.69 4.89 2.41
C GLN A 121 -20.36 5.38 3.84
N ARG A 122 -19.99 6.66 3.99
CA ARG A 122 -19.73 7.29 5.30
C ARG A 122 -20.95 7.31 6.20
N ILE A 123 -22.12 7.64 5.63
CA ILE A 123 -23.40 7.66 6.38
C ILE A 123 -23.73 6.26 6.89
N VAL A 124 -23.57 5.24 6.03
CA VAL A 124 -23.82 3.85 6.40
C VAL A 124 -22.88 3.40 7.52
N GLN A 125 -21.57 3.58 7.38
CA GLN A 125 -20.61 3.18 8.41
C GLN A 125 -20.84 3.90 9.75
N LYS A 126 -21.16 5.21 9.71
CA LYS A 126 -21.51 5.98 10.91
C LYS A 126 -22.79 5.43 11.57
N SER A 127 -23.77 5.04 10.78
CA SER A 127 -25.01 4.46 11.25
C SER A 127 -24.78 3.10 11.90
N ILE A 128 -24.03 2.21 11.23
CA ILE A 128 -23.63 0.91 11.80
C ILE A 128 -22.95 1.10 13.15
N LYS A 129 -21.93 1.97 13.24
CA LYS A 129 -21.21 2.26 14.50
C LYS A 129 -22.15 2.74 15.60
N LYS A 130 -23.12 3.61 15.27
CA LYS A 130 -24.14 4.09 16.22
C LYS A 130 -25.06 2.96 16.71
N TYR A 131 -25.52 2.11 15.81
CA TYR A 131 -26.41 0.99 16.14
C TYR A 131 -25.69 -0.11 16.94
N MET A 132 -24.45 -0.43 16.55
CA MET A 132 -23.59 -1.35 17.31
C MET A 132 -23.44 -0.89 18.78
N LYS A 133 -23.14 0.40 18.98
CA LYS A 133 -23.00 0.96 20.34
C LYS A 133 -24.32 0.95 21.13
N LYS A 134 -25.46 1.18 20.46
CA LYS A 134 -26.76 1.33 21.15
C LYS A 134 -27.40 -0.01 21.47
N TYR A 135 -27.32 -0.98 20.59
CA TYR A 135 -28.08 -2.22 20.65
C TYR A 135 -27.22 -3.47 20.83
N SER A 136 -25.91 -3.34 20.65
CA SER A 136 -24.93 -4.44 20.74
C SER A 136 -25.37 -5.71 19.98
N PRO A 137 -25.85 -5.59 18.73
CA PRO A 137 -26.22 -6.77 17.96
C PRO A 137 -25.00 -7.64 17.67
N LYS A 138 -25.21 -8.88 17.33
CA LYS A 138 -24.13 -9.83 17.02
C LYS A 138 -23.35 -9.44 15.76
N ARG A 139 -24.05 -8.95 14.73
CA ARG A 139 -23.50 -8.44 13.46
C ARG A 139 -24.47 -7.48 12.78
N ILE A 140 -23.94 -6.55 12.01
CA ILE A 140 -24.70 -5.68 11.10
C ILE A 140 -23.99 -5.65 9.75
N SER A 141 -24.75 -5.85 8.68
CA SER A 141 -24.28 -5.60 7.32
C SER A 141 -25.35 -4.81 6.58
N VAL A 142 -24.90 -3.85 5.76
CA VAL A 142 -25.78 -2.97 4.99
C VAL A 142 -25.28 -2.89 3.57
N VAL A 143 -26.17 -3.08 2.62
CA VAL A 143 -25.94 -2.84 1.18
C VAL A 143 -26.99 -1.86 0.69
N ILE A 144 -26.55 -0.80 0.01
CA ILE A 144 -27.42 0.17 -0.65
C ILE A 144 -27.20 0.07 -2.14
N ALA A 145 -28.26 -0.22 -2.86
CA ALA A 145 -28.26 -0.32 -4.32
C ALA A 145 -29.25 0.65 -4.95
N ASN A 146 -28.93 1.14 -6.13
CA ASN A 146 -29.85 1.88 -6.98
C ASN A 146 -30.77 0.89 -7.72
N PRO A 147 -32.10 0.89 -7.46
CA PRO A 147 -32.99 -0.09 -8.05
C PRO A 147 -33.20 0.09 -9.57
N ASN A 148 -32.84 1.26 -10.12
CA ASN A 148 -33.07 1.55 -11.54
C ASN A 148 -31.98 0.94 -12.44
N ASN A 149 -30.75 0.80 -11.94
CA ASN A 149 -29.61 0.34 -12.73
C ASN A 149 -28.79 -0.77 -12.06
N GLY A 150 -29.11 -1.11 -10.80
CA GLY A 150 -28.42 -2.17 -10.05
C GLY A 150 -27.07 -1.78 -9.48
N GLU A 151 -26.64 -0.52 -9.58
CA GLU A 151 -25.38 -0.05 -9.01
C GLU A 151 -25.39 -0.16 -7.48
N ILE A 152 -24.31 -0.69 -6.93
CA ILE A 152 -24.09 -0.68 -5.47
C ILE A 152 -23.48 0.66 -5.07
N LEU A 153 -24.23 1.42 -4.30
CA LEU A 153 -23.81 2.76 -3.85
C LEU A 153 -23.08 2.74 -2.52
N ALA A 154 -23.35 1.75 -1.67
CA ALA A 154 -22.62 1.52 -0.44
C ALA A 154 -22.70 0.06 -0.02
N MET A 155 -21.62 -0.45 0.57
CA MET A 155 -21.56 -1.76 1.18
C MET A 155 -20.66 -1.70 2.41
N ALA A 156 -21.21 -2.02 3.58
CA ALA A 156 -20.47 -1.99 4.83
C ALA A 156 -20.99 -3.02 5.83
N ASP A 157 -20.13 -3.45 6.71
CA ASP A 157 -20.44 -4.28 7.87
C ASP A 157 -19.88 -3.65 9.15
N ASP A 158 -19.99 -4.36 10.25
CA ASP A 158 -19.46 -3.95 11.54
C ASP A 158 -17.93 -4.12 11.68
N THR A 159 -17.26 -4.62 10.64
CA THR A 159 -15.80 -4.75 10.59
C THR A 159 -15.16 -3.39 10.35
N THR A 160 -14.18 -3.03 11.15
CA THR A 160 -13.43 -1.77 11.00
C THR A 160 -11.96 -2.01 11.31
N PHE A 161 -11.09 -1.56 10.40
CA PHE A 161 -9.63 -1.54 10.55
C PHE A 161 -9.04 -0.45 9.66
N ASP A 162 -7.80 -0.02 9.96
CA ASP A 162 -7.08 0.91 9.09
C ASP A 162 -6.49 0.15 7.89
N LEU A 163 -6.83 0.57 6.69
CA LEU A 163 -6.30 0.00 5.45
C LEU A 163 -4.78 0.19 5.29
N ASN A 164 -4.22 1.23 5.93
CA ASN A 164 -2.77 1.50 5.93
C ASN A 164 -2.01 0.68 7.00
N ASP A 165 -2.71 0.22 8.06
CA ASP A 165 -2.17 -0.63 9.13
C ASP A 165 -3.20 -1.70 9.56
N PRO A 166 -3.53 -2.63 8.67
CA PRO A 166 -4.67 -3.53 8.84
C PRO A 166 -4.49 -4.58 9.94
N TYR A 167 -3.28 -4.77 10.43
CA TYR A 167 -2.97 -5.72 11.49
C TYR A 167 -2.99 -5.11 12.89
N ASN A 168 -3.00 -3.77 12.99
CA ASN A 168 -3.18 -3.05 14.26
C ASN A 168 -4.69 -2.95 14.58
N LEU A 169 -5.20 -3.95 15.29
CA LEU A 169 -6.61 -4.02 15.64
C LEU A 169 -6.94 -3.34 16.99
N GLU A 170 -5.94 -2.98 17.77
CA GLU A 170 -6.09 -2.43 19.12
C GLU A 170 -6.79 -1.06 19.12
N ASP A 171 -6.64 -0.27 18.05
CA ASP A 171 -7.31 1.03 17.89
C ASP A 171 -8.82 0.90 17.64
N TYR A 172 -9.31 -0.29 17.27
CA TYR A 172 -10.69 -0.53 16.83
C TYR A 172 -11.44 -1.53 17.70
N TYR A 173 -10.74 -2.44 18.36
CA TYR A 173 -11.34 -3.54 19.11
C TYR A 173 -10.69 -3.67 20.49
N THR A 174 -11.47 -4.13 21.47
CA THR A 174 -10.95 -4.48 22.80
C THR A 174 -10.19 -5.81 22.74
N GLU A 175 -9.30 -6.05 23.70
CA GLU A 175 -8.56 -7.32 23.82
C GLU A 175 -9.48 -8.56 23.79
N ALA A 176 -10.63 -8.49 24.47
CA ALA A 176 -11.61 -9.57 24.47
C ALA A 176 -12.19 -9.84 23.07
N GLN A 177 -12.43 -8.79 22.28
CA GLN A 177 -12.89 -8.92 20.89
C GLN A 177 -11.80 -9.51 19.99
N ILE A 178 -10.56 -9.04 20.10
CA ILE A 178 -9.41 -9.55 19.34
C ILE A 178 -9.20 -11.04 19.65
N SER A 179 -9.20 -11.40 20.93
CA SER A 179 -9.07 -12.80 21.35
C SER A 179 -10.19 -13.70 20.79
N SER A 180 -11.43 -13.20 20.74
CA SER A 180 -12.56 -13.94 20.16
C SER A 180 -12.46 -14.12 18.64
N MET A 181 -11.79 -13.20 17.94
CA MET A 181 -11.53 -13.31 16.48
C MET A 181 -10.49 -14.39 16.21
N SER A 182 -9.45 -14.49 17.02
CA SER A 182 -8.36 -15.47 16.85
C SER A 182 -8.78 -16.92 17.12
N GLN A 183 -9.82 -17.15 17.94
CA GLN A 183 -10.34 -18.48 18.27
C GLN A 183 -11.28 -19.09 17.21
N LYS A 184 -11.62 -18.34 16.16
CA LYS A 184 -12.52 -18.79 15.08
C LYS A 184 -11.80 -19.32 13.84
N LYS A 185 -10.63 -19.90 14.03
CA LYS A 185 -9.94 -20.68 12.97
C LYS A 185 -10.46 -22.09 12.90
#